data_9bf77be7db2d973b0d7e3537e4e4f281
#
_entry.id   9bf77be7db2d973b0d7e3537e4e4f281
#
_cell.length_a   1.000
_cell.length_b   1.000
_cell.length_c   1.000
_cell.angle_alpha   90.00
_cell.angle_beta   90.00
_cell.angle_gamma   90.00
#
_symmetry.space_group_name_H-M   'P 1'
#
loop_
_entity.id
_entity.type
_entity.pdbx_description
1 polymer ?
#
loop_
_entity_poly.entity_id
_entity_poly.type
_entity_poly.pdbx_seq_one_letter_code
_entity_poly.pdbx_strand_id
1 'polypeptide(L)'
;MRASANILSIGLGDLVSARNAALRLAGFEVTAAICLEDVFRLCRSSHFDVAIVGHAFSIAERAEFVRCTRGDFRLPVILIDEGQILASLPVDSHIHVNDSPEELIYAVERLMYGYGRTAIAV
;
A
#
# COMPACT_ATOMS: atom_id res chain seq x y z
N MET A 1 -18.63 -14.86 -4.90
CA MET A 1 -18.12 -13.86 -3.95
C MET A 1 -16.61 -13.92 -3.93
N ARG A 2 -15.96 -12.77 -4.01
CA ARG A 2 -14.51 -12.81 -3.97
C ARG A 2 -13.99 -12.60 -2.57
N ALA A 3 -12.82 -13.16 -2.31
CA ALA A 3 -12.20 -13.03 -1.01
C ALA A 3 -11.72 -11.59 -0.80
N SER A 4 -11.68 -11.17 0.44
CA SER A 4 -11.14 -9.88 0.80
C SER A 4 -9.64 -9.85 0.54
N ALA A 5 -9.16 -8.72 0.07
CA ALA A 5 -7.75 -8.49 -0.06
C ALA A 5 -7.16 -8.11 1.28
N ASN A 6 -5.94 -8.55 1.53
CA ASN A 6 -5.19 -8.21 2.75
C ASN A 6 -4.18 -7.14 2.43
N ILE A 7 -4.30 -6.01 3.10
CA ILE A 7 -3.46 -4.85 2.88
C ILE A 7 -2.56 -4.63 4.08
N LEU A 8 -1.27 -4.46 3.82
CA LEU A 8 -0.32 -4.04 4.85
C LEU A 8 -0.19 -2.52 4.75
N SER A 9 -0.65 -1.81 5.77
CA SER A 9 -0.66 -0.36 5.78
C SER A 9 0.44 0.14 6.70
N ILE A 10 1.48 0.71 6.11
CA ILE A 10 2.65 1.20 6.84
C ILE A 10 2.52 2.70 6.98
N GLY A 11 2.36 3.19 8.21
CA GLY A 11 2.17 4.61 8.39
C GLY A 11 2.05 5.02 9.83
N LEU A 12 2.03 6.34 10.04
CA LEU A 12 1.93 6.96 11.36
C LEU A 12 0.93 8.10 11.29
N GLY A 13 0.24 8.33 12.40
CA GLY A 13 -0.57 9.51 12.57
C GLY A 13 -2.03 9.34 12.18
N ASP A 14 -2.76 10.45 12.31
CA ASP A 14 -4.21 10.43 12.14
C ASP A 14 -4.66 10.16 10.72
N LEU A 15 -3.86 10.62 9.75
CA LEU A 15 -4.20 10.38 8.34
C LEU A 15 -4.20 8.90 8.02
N VAL A 16 -3.33 8.13 8.67
CA VAL A 16 -3.29 6.70 8.47
C VAL A 16 -4.56 6.05 9.00
N SER A 17 -5.01 6.48 10.16
CA SER A 17 -6.22 5.93 10.74
C SER A 17 -7.44 6.15 9.84
N ALA A 18 -7.57 7.35 9.30
CA ALA A 18 -8.67 7.67 8.39
C ALA A 18 -8.58 6.84 7.12
N ARG A 19 -7.38 6.71 6.58
CA ARG A 19 -7.15 5.92 5.37
C ARG A 19 -7.49 4.45 5.60
N ASN A 20 -7.04 3.92 6.72
CA ASN A 20 -7.30 2.51 7.03
C ASN A 20 -8.80 2.26 7.22
N ALA A 21 -9.50 3.21 7.84
CA ALA A 21 -10.94 3.09 8.01
C ALA A 21 -11.65 3.07 6.65
N ALA A 22 -11.22 3.94 5.73
CA ALA A 22 -11.81 3.96 4.39
C ALA A 22 -11.59 2.64 3.65
N LEU A 23 -10.41 2.08 3.78
CA LEU A 23 -10.09 0.80 3.13
C LEU A 23 -10.94 -0.33 3.72
N ARG A 24 -11.11 -0.33 5.03
CA ARG A 24 -11.94 -1.35 5.68
C ARG A 24 -13.40 -1.22 5.27
N LEU A 25 -13.89 -0.01 5.15
CA LEU A 25 -15.26 0.20 4.68
C LEU A 25 -15.45 -0.27 3.26
N ALA A 26 -14.39 -0.25 2.47
CA ALA A 26 -14.45 -0.74 1.09
C ALA A 26 -14.35 -2.27 1.02
N GLY A 27 -14.18 -2.94 2.16
CA GLY A 27 -14.19 -4.40 2.20
C GLY A 27 -12.83 -5.06 2.29
N PHE A 28 -11.77 -4.27 2.45
CA PHE A 28 -10.42 -4.83 2.57
C PHE A 28 -10.08 -5.14 4.02
N GLU A 29 -9.24 -6.17 4.21
CA GLU A 29 -8.62 -6.43 5.49
C GLU A 29 -7.36 -5.58 5.58
N VAL A 30 -7.20 -4.83 6.67
CA VAL A 30 -6.07 -3.91 6.80
C VAL A 30 -5.32 -4.20 8.09
N THR A 31 -4.02 -4.42 7.95
CA THR A 31 -3.13 -4.61 9.09
C THR A 31 -2.13 -3.47 9.10
N ALA A 32 -1.97 -2.83 10.24
CA ALA A 32 -1.12 -1.66 10.37
C ALA A 32 0.29 -2.06 10.81
N ALA A 33 1.29 -1.33 10.30
CA ALA A 33 2.68 -1.46 10.71
C ALA A 33 3.25 -0.07 10.86
N ILE A 34 4.14 0.14 11.83
CA ILE A 34 4.72 1.45 12.08
C ILE A 34 6.24 1.46 11.97
N CYS A 35 6.85 0.31 11.79
CA CYS A 35 8.31 0.22 11.70
C CYS A 35 8.69 -0.99 10.85
N LEU A 36 9.95 -1.04 10.48
CA LEU A 36 10.46 -2.12 9.64
C LEU A 36 10.34 -3.48 10.32
N GLU A 37 10.54 -3.49 11.61
CA GLU A 37 10.43 -4.70 12.40
C GLU A 37 9.02 -5.29 12.32
N ASP A 38 8.01 -4.44 12.41
CA ASP A 38 6.62 -4.86 12.23
C ASP A 38 6.40 -5.47 10.87
N VAL A 39 6.96 -4.84 9.84
CA VAL A 39 6.78 -5.31 8.47
C VAL A 39 7.35 -6.73 8.33
N PHE A 40 8.56 -6.95 8.82
CA PHE A 40 9.16 -8.28 8.75
C PHE A 40 8.34 -9.31 9.49
N ARG A 41 7.94 -8.98 10.71
CA ARG A 41 7.18 -9.91 11.55
C ARG A 41 5.85 -10.27 10.89
N LEU A 42 5.14 -9.27 10.40
CA LEU A 42 3.82 -9.49 9.80
C LEU A 42 3.91 -10.22 8.48
N CYS A 43 4.88 -9.89 7.65
CA CYS A 43 5.01 -10.54 6.35
C CYS A 43 5.44 -11.99 6.47
N ARG A 44 6.11 -12.35 7.54
CA ARG A 44 6.48 -13.75 7.77
C ARG A 44 5.31 -14.58 8.28
N SER A 45 4.38 -13.96 8.97
CA SER A 45 3.31 -14.70 9.63
C SER A 45 1.99 -14.63 8.90
N SER A 46 1.85 -13.72 7.94
CA SER A 46 0.58 -13.51 7.25
C SER A 46 0.84 -13.25 5.78
N HIS A 47 -0.19 -13.47 4.99
CA HIS A 47 -0.13 -13.17 3.56
C HIS A 47 -0.78 -11.82 3.31
N PHE A 48 -0.08 -10.96 2.56
CA PHE A 48 -0.61 -9.68 2.14
C PHE A 48 -0.64 -9.61 0.61
N ASP A 49 -1.59 -8.86 0.11
CA ASP A 49 -1.77 -8.71 -1.34
C ASP A 49 -1.17 -7.40 -1.85
N VAL A 50 -1.15 -6.39 -1.02
CA VAL A 50 -0.63 -5.07 -1.38
C VAL A 50 -0.07 -4.42 -0.12
N ALA A 51 1.02 -3.67 -0.28
CA ALA A 51 1.58 -2.86 0.80
C ALA A 51 1.41 -1.38 0.44
N ILE A 52 1.02 -0.58 1.42
CA ILE A 52 0.91 0.86 1.26
C ILE A 52 1.93 1.50 2.18
N VAL A 53 2.79 2.34 1.62
CA VAL A 53 3.81 3.06 2.38
C VAL A 53 3.39 4.53 2.49
N GLY A 54 3.16 4.99 3.70
CA GLY A 54 2.67 6.34 3.96
C GLY A 54 3.77 7.38 3.89
N HIS A 55 3.37 8.64 3.92
CA HIS A 55 4.27 9.78 3.70
C HIS A 55 4.92 10.32 4.97
N ALA A 56 4.52 9.83 6.13
CA ALA A 56 4.97 10.40 7.41
C ALA A 56 6.39 9.98 7.80
N PHE A 57 7.05 9.19 6.99
CA PHE A 57 8.40 8.73 7.25
C PHE A 57 9.40 9.54 6.44
N SER A 58 10.66 9.51 6.85
CA SER A 58 11.72 10.12 6.07
C SER A 58 11.87 9.41 4.73
N ILE A 59 12.56 10.07 3.80
CA ILE A 59 12.81 9.47 2.48
C ILE A 59 13.56 8.16 2.62
N ALA A 60 14.55 8.13 3.50
CA ALA A 60 15.36 6.91 3.71
C ALA A 60 14.51 5.78 4.27
N GLU A 61 13.63 6.10 5.21
CA GLU A 61 12.76 5.08 5.79
C GLU A 61 11.78 4.54 4.75
N ARG A 62 11.21 5.42 3.94
CA ARG A 62 10.29 4.98 2.89
C ARG A 62 10.98 4.07 1.89
N ALA A 63 12.23 4.40 1.54
CA ALA A 63 12.99 3.54 0.64
C ALA A 63 13.22 2.16 1.26
N GLU A 64 13.49 2.11 2.56
CA GLU A 64 13.66 0.83 3.24
C GLU A 64 12.38 0.01 3.23
N PHE A 65 11.24 0.65 3.51
CA PHE A 65 9.97 -0.06 3.48
C PHE A 65 9.68 -0.61 2.08
N VAL A 66 9.94 0.18 1.06
CA VAL A 66 9.73 -0.26 -0.32
C VAL A 66 10.64 -1.43 -0.65
N ARG A 67 11.91 -1.34 -0.28
CA ARG A 67 12.85 -2.42 -0.56
C ARG A 67 12.43 -3.72 0.12
N CYS A 68 11.99 -3.62 1.36
CA CYS A 68 11.57 -4.79 2.12
C CYS A 68 10.31 -5.41 1.52
N THR A 69 9.28 -4.60 1.33
CA THR A 69 7.99 -5.13 0.89
C THR A 69 8.04 -5.61 -0.55
N ARG A 70 8.61 -4.82 -1.44
CA ARG A 70 8.65 -5.19 -2.84
C ARG A 70 9.77 -6.16 -3.16
N GLY A 71 10.94 -5.94 -2.56
CA GLY A 71 12.10 -6.77 -2.85
C GLY A 71 12.10 -8.10 -2.12
N ASP A 72 11.97 -8.06 -0.80
CA ASP A 72 12.08 -9.28 0.00
C ASP A 72 10.81 -10.11 -0.03
N PHE A 73 9.66 -9.46 0.01
CA PHE A 73 8.38 -10.16 0.10
C PHE A 73 7.57 -10.11 -1.20
N ARG A 74 8.06 -9.40 -2.20
CA ARG A 74 7.49 -9.36 -3.55
C ARG A 74 6.05 -8.89 -3.57
N LEU A 75 5.74 -7.92 -2.74
CA LEU A 75 4.41 -7.33 -2.71
C LEU A 75 4.32 -6.17 -3.69
N PRO A 76 3.18 -6.01 -4.36
CA PRO A 76 2.90 -4.75 -5.02
C PRO A 76 2.86 -3.64 -3.99
N VAL A 77 3.41 -2.47 -4.32
CA VAL A 77 3.55 -1.37 -3.37
C VAL A 77 2.93 -0.11 -3.92
N ILE A 78 2.11 0.53 -3.10
CA ILE A 78 1.59 1.87 -3.34
C ILE A 78 2.33 2.81 -2.41
N LEU A 79 2.95 3.84 -2.98
CA LEU A 79 3.65 4.84 -2.20
C LEU A 79 2.81 6.10 -2.15
N ILE A 80 2.56 6.61 -0.93
CA ILE A 80 1.88 7.88 -0.75
C ILE A 80 2.95 8.93 -0.52
N ASP A 81 2.99 9.95 -1.37
CA ASP A 81 3.99 10.99 -1.25
C ASP A 81 3.39 12.37 -1.48
N GLU A 82 4.25 13.38 -1.35
CA GLU A 82 3.81 14.77 -1.45
C GLU A 82 4.13 15.37 -2.80
N GLY A 83 4.60 14.54 -3.73
CA GLY A 83 4.94 15.01 -5.04
C GLY A 83 6.06 14.21 -5.66
N GLN A 84 6.95 14.88 -6.35
CA GLN A 84 7.89 14.25 -7.27
C GLN A 84 9.13 13.64 -6.65
N ILE A 85 9.36 13.84 -5.37
CA ILE A 85 10.66 13.53 -4.77
C ILE A 85 11.00 12.05 -4.84
N LEU A 86 9.99 11.21 -4.68
CA LEU A 86 10.22 9.77 -4.60
C LEU A 86 9.87 9.03 -5.88
N ALA A 87 9.83 9.76 -6.98
CA ALA A 87 9.47 9.15 -8.26
C ALA A 87 10.44 8.07 -8.71
N SER A 88 11.67 8.06 -8.19
CA SER A 88 12.66 7.05 -8.57
C SER A 88 12.51 5.73 -7.84
N LEU A 89 11.69 5.66 -6.80
CA LEU A 89 11.53 4.41 -6.07
C LEU A 89 10.75 3.40 -6.90
N PRO A 90 11.13 2.12 -6.83
CA PRO A 90 10.47 1.09 -7.65
C PRO A 90 9.15 0.65 -7.04
N VAL A 91 8.14 1.49 -7.16
CA VAL A 91 6.82 1.18 -6.66
C VAL A 91 5.86 0.95 -7.82
N ASP A 92 4.73 0.34 -7.51
CA ASP A 92 3.76 -0.04 -8.54
C ASP A 92 2.74 1.05 -8.77
N SER A 93 2.54 1.93 -7.79
CA SER A 93 1.62 3.04 -7.93
C SER A 93 2.00 4.16 -6.98
N HIS A 94 1.76 5.39 -7.39
CA HIS A 94 1.96 6.57 -6.56
C HIS A 94 0.61 7.21 -6.29
N ILE A 95 0.38 7.59 -5.05
CA ILE A 95 -0.81 8.33 -4.64
C ILE A 95 -0.32 9.59 -3.94
N HIS A 96 -0.88 10.73 -4.32
CA HIS A 96 -0.55 11.98 -3.65
C HIS A 96 -1.23 12.04 -2.29
N VAL A 97 -0.57 12.63 -1.32
CA VAL A 97 -1.09 12.70 0.05
C VAL A 97 -2.46 13.37 0.10
N ASN A 98 -2.76 14.25 -0.85
CA ASN A 98 -4.04 14.95 -0.92
C ASN A 98 -5.08 14.25 -1.79
N ASP A 99 -4.75 13.11 -2.37
CA ASP A 99 -5.72 12.38 -3.17
C ASP A 99 -6.82 11.82 -2.27
N SER A 100 -8.00 11.66 -2.85
CA SER A 100 -9.14 11.16 -2.10
C SER A 100 -8.99 9.68 -1.76
N PRO A 101 -9.73 9.20 -0.75
CA PRO A 101 -9.73 7.77 -0.44
C PRO A 101 -10.13 6.90 -1.62
N GLU A 102 -11.00 7.40 -2.49
CA GLU A 102 -11.42 6.66 -3.67
C GLU A 102 -10.26 6.41 -4.62
N GLU A 103 -9.35 7.37 -4.74
CA GLU A 103 -8.16 7.18 -5.58
C GLU A 103 -7.30 6.03 -5.05
N LEU A 104 -7.14 5.97 -3.73
CA LEU A 104 -6.37 4.91 -3.12
C LEU A 104 -7.06 3.55 -3.31
N ILE A 105 -8.36 3.50 -3.09
CA ILE A 105 -9.12 2.27 -3.28
C ILE A 105 -8.99 1.79 -4.72
N TYR A 106 -9.09 2.70 -5.67
CA TYR A 106 -8.94 2.36 -7.06
C TYR A 106 -7.56 1.79 -7.36
N ALA A 107 -6.52 2.41 -6.78
CA ALA A 107 -5.15 1.92 -6.98
C ALA A 107 -4.99 0.51 -6.43
N VAL A 108 -5.55 0.23 -5.26
CA VAL A 108 -5.50 -1.09 -4.68
C VAL A 108 -6.18 -2.10 -5.59
N GLU A 109 -7.37 -1.76 -6.07
CA GLU A 109 -8.12 -2.66 -6.94
C GLU A 109 -7.40 -2.95 -8.24
N ARG A 110 -6.75 -1.94 -8.80
CA ARG A 110 -5.99 -2.15 -10.04
C ARG A 110 -4.85 -3.12 -9.82
N LEU A 111 -4.14 -3.00 -8.71
CA LEU A 111 -3.03 -3.90 -8.42
C LEU A 111 -3.51 -5.30 -8.11
N MET A 112 -4.65 -5.42 -7.43
CA MET A 112 -5.19 -6.72 -7.06
C MET A 112 -5.72 -7.49 -8.25
N TYR A 113 -6.46 -6.80 -9.11
CA TYR A 113 -7.20 -7.46 -10.18
C TYR A 113 -6.56 -7.28 -11.54
N GLY A 114 -5.55 -6.43 -11.61
CA GLY A 114 -4.71 -6.32 -12.78
C GLY A 114 -5.33 -5.53 -13.92
N TYR A 115 -4.50 -4.87 -14.66
CA TYR A 115 -4.94 -4.16 -15.85
C TYR A 115 -5.30 -5.11 -16.95
N GLY A 116 -4.46 -6.13 -17.07
CA GLY A 116 -4.65 -7.07 -18.14
C GLY A 116 -6.01 -7.70 -18.11
N ARG A 117 -6.46 -8.05 -16.92
CA ARG A 117 -7.77 -8.65 -16.79
C ARG A 117 -8.86 -7.69 -17.20
N THR A 118 -8.75 -6.44 -16.78
CA THR A 118 -9.74 -5.44 -17.16
C THR A 118 -9.73 -5.23 -18.66
N ALA A 119 -8.56 -5.13 -19.24
CA ALA A 119 -8.45 -4.92 -20.67
C ALA A 119 -8.96 -6.12 -21.45
N ILE A 120 -8.72 -7.29 -20.93
CA ILE A 120 -9.15 -8.51 -21.60
C ILE A 120 -10.66 -8.66 -21.61
N ALA A 121 -11.28 -8.15 -20.57
CA ALA A 121 -12.73 -8.27 -20.44
C ALA A 121 -13.48 -7.51 -21.52
N VAL A 122 -12.83 -6.63 -22.22
CA VAL A 122 -13.50 -5.85 -23.26
C VAL A 122 -13.56 -6.55 -24.60
#